data_1a73acc9db59a016606b49294f35fc63
#
_entry.id   1a73acc9db59a016606b49294f35fc63
#
_cell.length_a   1.000
_cell.length_b   1.000
_cell.length_c   1.000
_cell.angle_alpha   90.00
_cell.angle_beta   90.00
_cell.angle_gamma   90.00
#
_symmetry.space_group_name_H-M   'P 1'
#
loop_
_entity.id
_entity.type
_entity.pdbx_description
1 polymer ?
#
loop_
_entity_poly.entity_id
_entity_poly.type
_entity_poly.pdbx_seq_one_letter_code
_entity_poly.pdbx_strand_id
1 'polypeptide(L)'
;MKEQLLREIYSNGQVVDGLGGGICQISSTLYNAVLMSNLEIVERRNHQFVTSYLPAGRDATVVYGLTDFKFKNSRKYPVKINAGVQNGIATVSIYGIKEEQEYTVSFETRTIATLPVTTKYIDDASLAEGQEVVTQKGATGLQTETYIIKSLNGSVVSKSLLSKDTYNAMQRIVKRGTKKTTKVPETTTKETTQEKNPEATKPSSTTPETKNNTTVNNSNSNKTENKNNTQNVSSNKTNTQASNKN
;
A
#
# COMPACT_ATOMS: atom_id res chain seq x y z
N MET A 1 19.69 10.78 -22.18
CA MET A 1 19.20 11.07 -20.81
C MET A 1 18.13 10.03 -20.49
N LYS A 2 18.30 9.21 -19.46
CA LYS A 2 17.22 8.33 -19.00
C LYS A 2 16.22 9.19 -18.23
N GLU A 3 15.00 9.22 -18.66
CA GLU A 3 13.89 9.89 -18.00
C GLU A 3 13.75 9.30 -16.59
N GLN A 4 14.09 10.08 -15.57
CA GLN A 4 13.86 9.68 -14.17
C GLN A 4 12.39 9.91 -13.89
N LEU A 5 11.62 8.82 -13.88
CA LEU A 5 10.20 8.87 -13.52
C LEU A 5 10.04 9.35 -12.08
N LEU A 6 9.24 10.39 -11.91
CA LEU A 6 8.76 10.83 -10.60
C LEU A 6 7.89 9.71 -10.00
N ARG A 7 8.08 9.43 -8.73
CA ARG A 7 7.27 8.48 -7.96
C ARG A 7 6.96 9.07 -6.61
N GLU A 8 5.91 8.59 -6.00
CA GLU A 8 5.53 9.00 -4.65
C GLU A 8 6.67 8.79 -3.66
N ILE A 9 7.03 9.87 -2.95
CA ILE A 9 7.96 9.87 -1.82
C ILE A 9 7.30 10.52 -0.61
N TYR A 10 7.79 10.21 0.58
CA TYR A 10 7.35 10.88 1.80
C TYR A 10 8.24 12.10 2.06
N SER A 11 7.62 13.29 2.14
CA SER A 11 8.30 14.54 2.47
C SER A 11 7.45 15.35 3.44
N ASN A 12 8.03 15.75 4.58
CA ASN A 12 7.36 16.55 5.62
C ASN A 12 6.00 15.98 6.08
N GLY A 13 5.89 14.64 6.18
CA GLY A 13 4.65 13.96 6.58
C GLY A 13 3.58 13.90 5.49
N GLN A 14 3.91 14.24 4.26
CA GLN A 14 3.03 14.19 3.10
C GLN A 14 3.58 13.25 2.03
N VAL A 15 2.69 12.69 1.22
CA VAL A 15 3.04 11.96 0.00
C VAL A 15 3.14 12.97 -1.13
N VAL A 16 4.29 13.05 -1.77
CA VAL A 16 4.55 13.95 -2.89
C VAL A 16 5.30 13.20 -3.99
N ASP A 17 5.20 13.68 -5.23
CA ASP A 17 6.00 13.16 -6.32
C ASP A 17 7.46 13.60 -6.17
N GLY A 18 8.39 12.67 -6.31
CA GLY A 18 9.81 12.96 -6.18
C GLY A 18 10.70 11.95 -6.88
N LEU A 19 11.95 12.37 -7.08
CA LEU A 19 12.98 11.50 -7.65
C LEU A 19 13.40 10.44 -6.62
N GLY A 20 13.61 9.19 -7.09
CA GLY A 20 14.15 8.14 -6.24
C GLY A 20 13.13 7.29 -5.48
N GLY A 21 11.83 7.39 -5.77
CA GLY A 21 10.76 6.60 -5.13
C GLY A 21 10.89 5.07 -5.20
N GLY A 22 11.93 4.51 -5.84
CA GLY A 22 12.22 3.07 -5.84
C GLY A 22 13.48 2.69 -5.07
N ILE A 23 14.30 3.64 -4.63
CA ILE A 23 15.60 3.36 -3.99
C ILE A 23 15.42 2.58 -2.69
N CYS A 24 14.50 3.01 -1.82
CA CYS A 24 14.23 2.31 -0.56
C CYS A 24 13.59 0.93 -0.77
N GLN A 25 12.90 0.71 -1.88
CA GLN A 25 12.40 -0.61 -2.24
C GLN A 25 13.56 -1.57 -2.56
N ILE A 26 14.58 -1.09 -3.28
CA ILE A 26 15.80 -1.88 -3.58
C ILE A 26 16.60 -2.15 -2.30
N SER A 27 16.84 -1.15 -1.45
CA SER A 27 17.57 -1.35 -0.19
C SER A 27 16.83 -2.32 0.75
N SER A 28 15.51 -2.25 0.80
CA SER A 28 14.70 -3.19 1.59
C SER A 28 14.73 -4.61 1.01
N THR A 29 14.74 -4.76 -0.32
CA THR A 29 14.89 -6.06 -0.97
C THR A 29 16.27 -6.66 -0.68
N LEU A 30 17.33 -5.86 -0.76
CA LEU A 30 18.69 -6.27 -0.38
C LEU A 30 18.77 -6.66 1.10
N TYR A 31 18.16 -5.86 2.02
CA TYR A 31 18.10 -6.17 3.44
C TYR A 31 17.52 -7.55 3.71
N ASN A 32 16.40 -7.89 3.05
CA ASN A 32 15.79 -9.20 3.18
C ASN A 32 16.69 -10.33 2.64
N ALA A 33 17.36 -10.14 1.50
CA ALA A 33 18.28 -11.11 0.94
C ALA A 33 19.47 -11.34 1.89
N VAL A 34 20.00 -10.27 2.50
CA VAL A 34 21.08 -10.31 3.49
C VAL A 34 20.68 -11.10 4.73
N LEU A 35 19.49 -10.82 5.27
CA LEU A 35 18.95 -11.55 6.42
C LEU A 35 18.74 -13.04 6.12
N MET A 36 18.14 -13.36 4.97
CA MET A 36 17.88 -14.75 4.55
C MET A 36 19.18 -15.52 4.29
N SER A 37 20.26 -14.81 3.93
CA SER A 37 21.61 -15.39 3.77
C SER A 37 22.37 -15.48 5.08
N ASN A 38 21.72 -15.17 6.22
CA ASN A 38 22.30 -15.17 7.55
C ASN A 38 23.61 -14.33 7.67
N LEU A 39 23.65 -13.19 6.98
CA LEU A 39 24.76 -12.23 7.07
C LEU A 39 24.52 -11.23 8.18
N GLU A 40 25.60 -10.61 8.68
CA GLU A 40 25.55 -9.65 9.77
C GLU A 40 25.04 -8.29 9.29
N ILE A 41 24.02 -7.76 9.98
CA ILE A 41 23.52 -6.39 9.79
C ILE A 41 24.34 -5.43 10.63
N VAL A 42 24.94 -4.41 10.01
CA VAL A 42 25.76 -3.40 10.69
C VAL A 42 24.96 -2.14 10.96
N GLU A 43 24.17 -1.69 9.97
CA GLU A 43 23.32 -0.52 10.08
C GLU A 43 22.02 -0.73 9.28
N ARG A 44 20.90 -0.45 9.93
CA ARG A 44 19.59 -0.45 9.28
C ARG A 44 18.64 0.48 10.01
N ARG A 45 17.84 1.23 9.27
CA ARG A 45 16.72 2.02 9.81
C ARG A 45 15.43 1.65 9.09
N ASN A 46 14.32 1.59 9.84
CA ASN A 46 13.00 1.45 9.27
C ASN A 46 12.51 2.78 8.68
N HIS A 47 11.50 2.72 7.82
CA HIS A 47 10.84 3.92 7.32
C HIS A 47 10.08 4.65 8.43
N GLN A 48 9.85 5.93 8.20
CA GLN A 48 9.03 6.75 9.10
C GLN A 48 7.57 6.26 9.15
N PHE A 49 7.03 5.77 8.04
CA PHE A 49 5.67 5.24 7.89
C PHE A 49 5.71 3.80 7.40
N VAL A 50 4.62 3.04 7.64
CA VAL A 50 4.49 1.67 7.12
C VAL A 50 4.52 1.69 5.60
N THR A 51 5.37 0.88 5.00
CA THR A 51 5.46 0.72 3.54
C THR A 51 4.43 -0.30 3.04
N SER A 52 3.96 -0.14 1.80
CA SER A 52 2.99 -1.06 1.20
C SER A 52 3.62 -2.29 0.54
N TYR A 53 4.92 -2.28 0.27
CA TYR A 53 5.61 -3.29 -0.52
C TYR A 53 6.30 -4.38 0.30
N LEU A 54 6.38 -4.22 1.63
CA LEU A 54 6.94 -5.21 2.56
C LEU A 54 6.20 -5.19 3.90
N PRO A 55 6.21 -6.31 4.63
CA PRO A 55 5.74 -6.34 6.01
C PRO A 55 6.54 -5.39 6.90
N ALA A 56 5.88 -4.76 7.88
CA ALA A 56 6.55 -3.96 8.90
C ALA A 56 7.65 -4.78 9.59
N GLY A 57 8.77 -4.13 9.92
CA GLY A 57 9.96 -4.79 10.49
C GLY A 57 10.91 -5.42 9.45
N ARG A 58 10.55 -5.40 8.17
CA ARG A 58 11.32 -6.02 7.07
C ARG A 58 11.84 -5.03 6.04
N ASP A 59 11.70 -3.76 6.27
CA ASP A 59 12.12 -2.66 5.42
C ASP A 59 13.47 -2.07 5.87
N ALA A 60 14.17 -1.41 4.96
CA ALA A 60 15.38 -0.64 5.21
C ALA A 60 15.34 0.64 4.39
N THR A 61 15.25 1.78 5.05
CA THR A 61 15.29 3.10 4.40
C THR A 61 16.71 3.57 4.21
N VAL A 62 16.94 4.27 3.10
CA VAL A 62 18.21 4.95 2.81
C VAL A 62 17.93 6.37 2.36
N VAL A 63 18.75 7.32 2.87
CA VAL A 63 18.70 8.73 2.48
C VAL A 63 20.14 9.20 2.33
N TYR A 64 20.50 9.69 1.14
CA TYR A 64 21.86 10.13 0.87
C TYR A 64 22.36 11.14 1.93
N GLY A 65 23.52 10.85 2.51
CA GLY A 65 24.15 11.69 3.53
C GLY A 65 23.52 11.63 4.93
N LEU A 66 22.43 10.89 5.14
CA LEU A 66 21.73 10.83 6.44
C LEU A 66 21.59 9.42 7.01
N THR A 67 21.21 8.46 6.22
CA THR A 67 21.00 7.08 6.67
C THR A 67 21.34 6.09 5.58
N ASP A 68 21.93 4.97 5.98
CA ASP A 68 22.43 3.96 5.05
C ASP A 68 21.98 2.56 5.50
N PHE A 69 22.11 1.60 4.59
CA PHE A 69 21.99 0.19 4.89
C PHE A 69 23.35 -0.46 4.75
N LYS A 70 23.90 -0.97 5.86
CA LYS A 70 25.22 -1.61 5.90
C LYS A 70 25.10 -3.02 6.45
N PHE A 71 25.81 -3.93 5.81
CA PHE A 71 25.96 -5.30 6.28
C PHE A 71 27.39 -5.77 6.07
N LYS A 72 27.75 -6.84 6.77
CA LYS A 72 29.06 -7.46 6.69
C LYS A 72 28.92 -8.90 6.22
N ASN A 73 29.80 -9.30 5.31
CA ASN A 73 29.96 -10.70 4.99
C ASN A 73 30.60 -11.41 6.21
N SER A 74 29.75 -12.02 7.04
CA SER A 74 30.14 -12.81 8.21
C SER A 74 30.46 -14.26 7.88
N ARG A 75 30.41 -14.64 6.60
CA ARG A 75 30.74 -15.98 6.13
C ARG A 75 32.25 -16.15 5.87
N LYS A 76 32.68 -17.39 5.85
CA LYS A 76 34.09 -17.77 5.63
C LYS A 76 34.58 -17.45 4.21
N TYR A 77 33.67 -17.46 3.24
CA TYR A 77 33.98 -17.29 1.83
C TYR A 77 33.35 -16.03 1.25
N PRO A 78 33.88 -15.50 0.12
CA PRO A 78 33.24 -14.39 -0.57
C PRO A 78 31.80 -14.69 -0.98
N VAL A 79 30.96 -13.65 -1.03
CA VAL A 79 29.59 -13.72 -1.55
C VAL A 79 29.48 -12.88 -2.84
N LYS A 80 28.63 -13.32 -3.75
CA LYS A 80 28.28 -12.58 -4.98
C LYS A 80 26.84 -12.10 -4.84
N ILE A 81 26.62 -10.80 -5.06
CA ILE A 81 25.29 -10.20 -5.09
C ILE A 81 24.89 -10.02 -6.56
N ASN A 82 23.71 -10.51 -6.90
CA ASN A 82 23.07 -10.25 -8.18
C ASN A 82 21.74 -9.54 -7.92
N ALA A 83 21.55 -8.38 -8.57
CA ALA A 83 20.34 -7.57 -8.41
C ALA A 83 19.82 -7.17 -9.79
N GLY A 84 18.50 -7.12 -9.94
CA GLY A 84 17.85 -6.73 -11.16
C GLY A 84 16.41 -6.27 -10.93
N VAL A 85 15.87 -5.58 -11.92
CA VAL A 85 14.46 -5.19 -11.96
C VAL A 85 13.88 -5.65 -13.30
N GLN A 86 12.83 -6.43 -13.25
CA GLN A 86 12.12 -6.90 -14.44
C GLN A 86 10.62 -6.76 -14.19
N ASN A 87 9.91 -6.16 -15.12
CA ASN A 87 8.44 -5.95 -15.04
C ASN A 87 7.98 -5.27 -13.73
N GLY A 88 8.76 -4.30 -13.25
CA GLY A 88 8.48 -3.61 -12.00
C GLY A 88 8.80 -4.39 -10.71
N ILE A 89 9.31 -5.63 -10.83
CA ILE A 89 9.69 -6.48 -9.70
C ILE A 89 11.21 -6.37 -9.48
N ALA A 90 11.60 -5.94 -8.28
CA ALA A 90 12.98 -5.93 -7.85
C ALA A 90 13.35 -7.30 -7.27
N THR A 91 14.49 -7.84 -7.70
CA THR A 91 15.01 -9.12 -7.22
C THR A 91 16.46 -8.94 -6.80
N VAL A 92 16.81 -9.50 -5.64
CA VAL A 92 18.17 -9.58 -5.14
C VAL A 92 18.47 -11.02 -4.76
N SER A 93 19.58 -11.55 -5.25
CA SER A 93 20.07 -12.88 -4.92
C SER A 93 21.49 -12.80 -4.39
N ILE A 94 21.78 -13.52 -3.32
CA ILE A 94 23.11 -13.63 -2.74
C ILE A 94 23.57 -15.08 -2.91
N TYR A 95 24.71 -15.24 -3.56
CA TYR A 95 25.35 -16.53 -3.84
C TYR A 95 26.63 -16.63 -3.02
N GLY A 96 26.89 -17.79 -2.46
CA GLY A 96 28.08 -18.10 -1.69
C GLY A 96 28.42 -19.58 -1.71
N ILE A 97 29.58 -19.91 -1.15
CA ILE A 97 29.97 -21.31 -0.93
C ILE A 97 29.21 -21.83 0.29
N LYS A 98 28.62 -23.02 0.17
CA LYS A 98 27.93 -23.69 1.26
C LYS A 98 28.93 -24.08 2.37
N GLU A 99 28.56 -23.80 3.59
CA GLU A 99 29.33 -24.17 4.79
C GLU A 99 28.77 -25.46 5.41
N GLU A 100 29.47 -26.00 6.40
CA GLU A 100 29.06 -27.25 7.08
C GLU A 100 27.67 -27.11 7.73
N GLN A 101 27.38 -25.92 8.29
CA GLN A 101 26.10 -25.60 8.90
C GLN A 101 25.42 -24.47 8.12
N GLU A 102 24.32 -24.83 7.45
CA GLU A 102 23.49 -23.88 6.73
C GLU A 102 22.13 -23.75 7.42
N TYR A 103 21.86 -22.54 7.90
CA TYR A 103 20.60 -22.24 8.56
C TYR A 103 19.54 -21.78 7.55
N THR A 104 18.34 -22.31 7.68
CA THR A 104 17.16 -21.70 7.09
C THR A 104 16.69 -20.57 7.99
N VAL A 105 16.53 -19.39 7.43
CA VAL A 105 16.11 -18.19 8.18
C VAL A 105 14.65 -17.89 7.87
N SER A 106 13.87 -17.67 8.92
CA SER A 106 12.50 -17.21 8.85
C SER A 106 12.26 -16.06 9.85
N PHE A 107 11.11 -15.42 9.76
CA PHE A 107 10.82 -14.23 10.55
C PHE A 107 9.43 -14.31 11.17
N GLU A 108 9.31 -13.73 12.35
CA GLU A 108 8.03 -13.49 13.02
C GLU A 108 7.98 -12.03 13.43
N THR A 109 7.00 -11.28 12.92
CA THR A 109 6.77 -9.89 13.32
C THR A 109 5.49 -9.80 14.13
N ARG A 110 5.55 -9.14 15.28
CA ARG A 110 4.42 -8.86 16.16
C ARG A 110 4.16 -7.37 16.22
N THR A 111 2.94 -6.96 16.01
CA THR A 111 2.50 -5.60 16.34
C THR A 111 2.28 -5.52 17.85
N ILE A 112 3.02 -4.64 18.52
CA ILE A 112 2.92 -4.44 19.98
C ILE A 112 2.08 -3.22 20.33
N ALA A 113 1.95 -2.25 19.41
CA ALA A 113 1.05 -1.11 19.56
C ALA A 113 0.63 -0.56 18.20
N THR A 114 -0.52 0.11 18.18
CA THR A 114 -0.99 0.91 17.04
C THR A 114 -1.02 2.38 17.42
N LEU A 115 -0.57 3.26 16.52
CA LEU A 115 -0.58 4.70 16.70
C LEU A 115 -1.75 5.27 15.90
N PRO A 116 -2.71 5.96 16.55
CA PRO A 116 -3.92 6.40 15.89
C PRO A 116 -3.66 7.53 14.89
N VAL A 117 -4.50 7.60 13.85
CA VAL A 117 -4.50 8.69 12.88
C VAL A 117 -5.05 9.95 13.54
N THR A 118 -4.35 11.07 13.40
CA THR A 118 -4.85 12.40 13.75
C THR A 118 -5.33 13.12 12.50
N THR A 119 -6.35 13.99 12.65
CA THR A 119 -6.83 14.83 11.53
C THR A 119 -6.30 16.24 11.69
N LYS A 120 -5.71 16.76 10.60
CA LYS A 120 -5.32 18.17 10.47
C LYS A 120 -6.28 18.86 9.52
N TYR A 121 -6.88 19.97 9.96
CA TYR A 121 -7.70 20.82 9.12
C TYR A 121 -6.87 21.97 8.59
N ILE A 122 -7.06 22.31 7.32
CA ILE A 122 -6.43 23.45 6.63
C ILE A 122 -7.54 24.27 6.00
N ASP A 123 -7.64 25.55 6.37
CA ASP A 123 -8.63 26.43 5.81
C ASP A 123 -8.31 26.73 4.33
N ASP A 124 -9.33 26.70 3.48
CA ASP A 124 -9.23 26.93 2.04
C ASP A 124 -10.32 27.92 1.58
N ALA A 125 -9.90 29.13 1.24
CA ALA A 125 -10.79 30.21 0.79
C ALA A 125 -11.36 29.98 -0.62
N SER A 126 -10.92 28.98 -1.35
CA SER A 126 -11.48 28.57 -2.64
C SER A 126 -12.73 27.70 -2.51
N LEU A 127 -12.89 27.03 -1.38
CA LEU A 127 -14.02 26.16 -1.06
C LEU A 127 -15.11 26.93 -0.33
N ALA A 128 -16.37 26.63 -0.63
CA ALA A 128 -17.51 27.24 0.07
C ALA A 128 -17.51 26.84 1.54
N GLU A 129 -17.99 27.74 2.42
CA GLU A 129 -18.18 27.48 3.85
C GLU A 129 -19.02 26.20 4.06
N GLY A 130 -18.52 25.30 4.91
CA GLY A 130 -19.13 23.98 5.18
C GLY A 130 -18.70 22.87 4.22
N GLN A 131 -17.95 23.17 3.16
CA GLN A 131 -17.34 22.12 2.32
C GLN A 131 -16.05 21.58 2.94
N GLU A 132 -15.85 20.27 2.87
CA GLU A 132 -14.62 19.60 3.27
C GLU A 132 -14.09 18.72 2.13
N VAL A 133 -12.79 18.81 1.88
CA VAL A 133 -12.09 17.98 0.90
C VAL A 133 -10.93 17.26 1.57
N VAL A 134 -10.95 15.92 1.55
CA VAL A 134 -9.85 15.10 2.07
C VAL A 134 -8.73 15.07 1.05
N THR A 135 -7.61 15.72 1.34
CA THR A 135 -6.42 15.73 0.46
C THR A 135 -5.43 14.63 0.82
N GLN A 136 -5.47 14.13 2.05
CA GLN A 136 -4.67 12.98 2.50
C GLN A 136 -5.50 12.12 3.46
N LYS A 137 -5.65 10.84 3.15
CA LYS A 137 -6.51 9.92 3.96
C LYS A 137 -5.94 9.62 5.34
N GLY A 138 -4.64 9.72 5.51
CA GLY A 138 -3.94 9.26 6.69
C GLY A 138 -3.75 7.73 6.72
N ALA A 139 -2.88 7.27 7.60
CA ALA A 139 -2.66 5.86 7.87
C ALA A 139 -2.26 5.64 9.33
N THR A 140 -2.70 4.54 9.91
CA THR A 140 -2.33 4.13 11.28
C THR A 140 -0.85 3.80 11.35
N GLY A 141 -0.19 4.28 12.38
CA GLY A 141 1.18 3.90 12.68
C GLY A 141 1.24 2.61 13.51
N LEU A 142 2.42 2.00 13.57
CA LEU A 142 2.65 0.73 14.26
C LEU A 142 3.92 0.80 15.10
N GLN A 143 3.91 0.07 16.21
CA GLN A 143 5.12 -0.39 16.87
C GLN A 143 5.22 -1.90 16.72
N THR A 144 6.38 -2.39 16.29
CA THR A 144 6.57 -3.82 16.00
C THR A 144 7.84 -4.37 16.63
N GLU A 145 7.80 -5.65 16.97
CA GLU A 145 8.97 -6.47 17.28
C GLU A 145 9.11 -7.52 16.20
N THR A 146 10.27 -7.58 15.57
CA THR A 146 10.60 -8.61 14.58
C THR A 146 11.62 -9.57 15.16
N TYR A 147 11.33 -10.86 15.09
CA TYR A 147 12.21 -11.92 15.51
C TYR A 147 12.78 -12.64 14.30
N ILE A 148 14.07 -12.95 14.34
CA ILE A 148 14.73 -13.83 13.40
C ILE A 148 14.78 -15.25 14.01
N ILE A 149 14.37 -16.22 13.21
CA ILE A 149 14.30 -17.63 13.58
C ILE A 149 15.24 -18.39 12.66
N LYS A 150 16.19 -19.11 13.24
CA LYS A 150 17.14 -19.95 12.51
C LYS A 150 16.81 -21.41 12.76
N SER A 151 16.72 -22.16 11.67
CA SER A 151 16.48 -23.60 11.71
C SER A 151 17.63 -24.37 11.06
N LEU A 152 18.02 -25.48 11.64
CA LEU A 152 19.01 -26.42 11.10
C LEU A 152 18.33 -27.77 10.89
N ASN A 153 18.40 -28.33 9.69
CA ASN A 153 17.75 -29.59 9.34
C ASN A 153 16.25 -29.65 9.71
N GLY A 154 15.54 -28.52 9.53
CA GLY A 154 14.12 -28.40 9.82
C GLY A 154 13.76 -28.10 11.28
N SER A 155 14.71 -28.19 12.22
CA SER A 155 14.50 -27.91 13.64
C SER A 155 14.93 -26.49 13.99
N VAL A 156 14.10 -25.75 14.74
CA VAL A 156 14.45 -24.42 15.23
C VAL A 156 15.58 -24.50 16.25
N VAL A 157 16.70 -23.84 15.96
CA VAL A 157 17.88 -23.82 16.84
C VAL A 157 18.05 -22.49 17.56
N SER A 158 17.48 -21.40 17.01
CA SER A 158 17.45 -20.12 17.72
C SER A 158 16.27 -19.25 17.27
N LYS A 159 15.77 -18.44 18.21
CA LYS A 159 14.85 -17.35 17.98
C LYS A 159 15.31 -16.16 18.80
N SER A 160 15.61 -15.05 18.15
CA SER A 160 16.10 -13.84 18.80
C SER A 160 15.43 -12.59 18.25
N LEU A 161 15.34 -11.57 19.06
CA LEU A 161 14.84 -10.26 18.64
C LEU A 161 15.80 -9.65 17.59
N LEU A 162 15.27 -9.36 16.40
CA LEU A 162 16.00 -8.72 15.31
C LEU A 162 15.92 -7.20 15.42
N SER A 163 14.69 -6.66 15.60
CA SER A 163 14.46 -5.23 15.69
C SER A 163 13.19 -4.90 16.47
N LYS A 164 13.18 -3.66 17.03
CA LYS A 164 11.97 -2.96 17.48
C LYS A 164 11.82 -1.73 16.62
N ASP A 165 10.74 -1.65 15.88
CA ASP A 165 10.51 -0.59 14.92
C ASP A 165 9.27 0.22 15.27
N THR A 166 9.35 1.55 15.09
CA THR A 166 8.23 2.46 15.23
C THR A 166 7.96 3.12 13.89
N TYR A 167 6.75 2.96 13.40
CA TYR A 167 6.22 3.62 12.21
C TYR A 167 5.20 4.64 12.68
N ASN A 168 5.42 5.91 12.35
CA ASN A 168 4.51 6.98 12.76
C ASN A 168 3.15 6.83 12.07
N ALA A 169 2.10 7.37 12.70
CA ALA A 169 0.83 7.56 12.03
C ALA A 169 0.94 8.69 11.01
N MET A 170 0.41 8.48 9.81
CA MET A 170 0.26 9.53 8.82
C MET A 170 -1.00 10.32 9.12
N GLN A 171 -0.90 11.65 9.16
CA GLN A 171 -2.06 12.50 9.43
C GLN A 171 -3.08 12.44 8.28
N ARG A 172 -4.36 12.45 8.64
CA ARG A 172 -5.43 12.78 7.69
C ARG A 172 -5.47 14.29 7.50
N ILE A 173 -5.42 14.77 6.27
CA ILE A 173 -5.48 16.20 5.94
C ILE A 173 -6.81 16.49 5.26
N VAL A 174 -7.55 17.45 5.83
CA VAL A 174 -8.86 17.89 5.34
C VAL A 174 -8.80 19.38 5.09
N LYS A 175 -9.05 19.80 3.86
CA LYS A 175 -9.28 21.21 3.53
C LYS A 175 -10.72 21.57 3.89
N ARG A 176 -10.89 22.66 4.64
CA ARG A 176 -12.17 23.19 5.07
C ARG A 176 -12.46 24.51 4.39
N GLY A 177 -13.59 24.61 3.73
CA GLY A 177 -14.03 25.82 3.04
C GLY A 177 -14.33 26.98 3.98
N THR A 178 -13.81 28.16 3.64
CA THR A 178 -14.03 29.42 4.37
C THR A 178 -14.66 30.50 3.50
N LYS A 179 -14.94 30.23 2.21
CA LYS A 179 -15.59 31.17 1.31
C LYS A 179 -17.06 31.34 1.68
N LYS A 180 -17.39 32.48 2.29
CA LYS A 180 -18.78 32.83 2.60
C LYS A 180 -19.60 32.94 1.31
N THR A 181 -20.64 32.15 1.19
CA THR A 181 -21.63 32.30 0.13
C THR A 181 -22.51 33.48 0.48
N THR A 182 -22.36 34.59 -0.24
CA THR A 182 -23.31 35.72 -0.15
C THR A 182 -24.63 35.18 -0.68
N LYS A 183 -25.60 34.88 0.21
CA LYS A 183 -26.97 34.67 -0.24
C LYS A 183 -27.43 35.95 -0.89
N VAL A 184 -27.62 35.94 -2.21
CA VAL A 184 -28.37 37.00 -2.89
C VAL A 184 -29.78 36.98 -2.27
N PRO A 185 -30.31 38.11 -1.74
CA PRO A 185 -31.69 38.10 -1.22
C PRO A 185 -32.59 37.75 -2.40
N GLU A 186 -33.41 36.73 -2.26
CA GLU A 186 -34.55 36.49 -3.15
C GLU A 186 -35.43 37.73 -3.12
N THR A 187 -35.41 38.49 -4.21
CA THR A 187 -36.33 39.60 -4.43
C THR A 187 -37.70 38.96 -4.61
N THR A 188 -38.49 39.01 -3.54
CA THR A 188 -39.90 38.65 -3.59
C THR A 188 -40.59 39.62 -4.46
N THR A 189 -40.83 39.33 -5.73
CA THR A 189 -41.70 40.07 -6.64
C THR A 189 -43.12 39.81 -6.10
N LYS A 190 -43.65 40.79 -5.40
CA LYS A 190 -45.08 40.86 -5.06
C LYS A 190 -45.85 41.04 -6.40
N GLU A 191 -46.47 39.97 -6.85
CA GLU A 191 -47.45 40.00 -7.90
C GLU A 191 -48.74 40.57 -7.34
N THR A 192 -49.12 41.74 -7.86
CA THR A 192 -50.35 42.49 -7.53
C THR A 192 -51.53 41.78 -8.18
N THR A 193 -52.40 41.23 -7.33
CA THR A 193 -53.69 40.67 -7.70
C THR A 193 -54.57 41.73 -8.33
N GLN A 194 -55.02 41.54 -9.56
CA GLN A 194 -56.24 42.16 -10.09
C GLN A 194 -57.26 41.08 -10.41
N GLU A 195 -58.31 41.15 -9.69
CA GLU A 195 -59.56 40.42 -9.73
C GLU A 195 -60.37 40.78 -10.99
N LYS A 196 -60.82 39.80 -11.78
CA LYS A 196 -62.11 39.83 -12.51
C LYS A 196 -62.52 38.44 -12.93
N ASN A 197 -63.61 37.99 -12.37
CA ASN A 197 -64.52 36.92 -12.77
C ASN A 197 -65.69 37.55 -13.53
N PRO A 198 -66.64 36.85 -14.21
CA PRO A 198 -66.76 35.43 -14.56
C PRO A 198 -67.18 35.21 -16.05
N GLU A 199 -67.20 33.96 -16.56
CA GLU A 199 -68.44 33.33 -17.06
C GLU A 199 -68.16 32.01 -17.82
N ALA A 200 -69.09 31.11 -17.58
CA ALA A 200 -69.29 29.76 -17.97
C ALA A 200 -69.02 29.36 -19.44
N THR A 201 -68.61 28.13 -19.68
CA THR A 201 -69.41 27.05 -20.31
C THR A 201 -68.60 25.76 -20.46
N LYS A 202 -69.21 24.69 -20.01
CA LYS A 202 -68.89 23.27 -20.31
C LYS A 202 -69.78 22.89 -21.52
N PRO A 203 -69.69 21.71 -22.23
CA PRO A 203 -68.86 20.52 -22.08
C PRO A 203 -68.38 19.89 -23.40
N SER A 204 -67.77 18.74 -23.30
CA SER A 204 -67.87 17.51 -24.08
C SER A 204 -66.60 16.87 -24.58
N SER A 205 -66.31 15.78 -23.96
CA SER A 205 -66.10 14.40 -24.43
C SER A 205 -65.10 14.22 -25.59
N THR A 206 -64.11 13.43 -25.42
CA THR A 206 -64.04 12.00 -25.89
C THR A 206 -62.64 11.43 -25.69
N THR A 207 -62.60 10.35 -24.97
CA THR A 207 -61.57 9.31 -25.11
C THR A 207 -61.85 8.53 -26.41
N PRO A 208 -60.89 7.90 -27.08
CA PRO A 208 -60.31 6.65 -26.59
C PRO A 208 -58.88 6.31 -27.06
N GLU A 209 -58.27 5.45 -26.23
CA GLU A 209 -57.49 4.23 -26.58
C GLU A 209 -56.57 4.23 -27.80
N THR A 210 -55.37 3.64 -27.75
CA THR A 210 -55.00 2.24 -27.54
C THR A 210 -53.54 2.01 -27.92
N LYS A 211 -52.92 1.13 -27.13
CA LYS A 211 -51.95 0.07 -27.48
C LYS A 211 -50.45 0.35 -27.59
N ASN A 212 -49.83 -0.31 -26.66
CA ASN A 212 -48.88 -1.46 -26.79
C ASN A 212 -47.52 -1.16 -27.36
N ASN A 213 -46.47 -1.56 -26.78
CA ASN A 213 -45.85 -2.86 -26.40
C ASN A 213 -44.39 -2.50 -26.14
N THR A 214 -43.54 -3.05 -25.39
CA THR A 214 -43.25 -4.40 -24.95
C THR A 214 -42.05 -4.32 -23.99
N THR A 215 -42.19 -4.95 -22.90
CA THR A 215 -41.25 -5.58 -22.00
C THR A 215 -39.93 -6.05 -22.62
N VAL A 216 -38.80 -5.86 -21.97
CA VAL A 216 -37.87 -6.97 -21.67
C VAL A 216 -37.13 -6.69 -20.35
N ASN A 217 -37.45 -7.49 -19.37
CA ASN A 217 -36.67 -7.84 -18.21
C ASN A 217 -35.36 -8.52 -18.63
N ASN A 218 -34.25 -8.23 -17.96
CA ASN A 218 -33.32 -9.32 -17.68
C ASN A 218 -32.61 -9.10 -16.35
N SER A 219 -33.13 -9.75 -15.36
CA SER A 219 -32.46 -10.11 -14.12
C SER A 219 -31.48 -11.25 -14.45
N ASN A 220 -30.23 -11.11 -14.07
CA ASN A 220 -29.38 -12.29 -13.94
C ASN A 220 -28.53 -12.20 -12.70
N SER A 221 -29.04 -12.82 -11.65
CA SER A 221 -28.33 -13.29 -10.49
C SER A 221 -27.46 -14.50 -10.90
N ASN A 222 -26.17 -14.42 -10.74
CA ASN A 222 -25.32 -15.61 -10.75
C ASN A 222 -24.59 -15.76 -9.42
N LYS A 223 -25.13 -16.67 -8.66
CA LYS A 223 -24.57 -17.42 -7.55
C LYS A 223 -23.52 -18.36 -8.14
N THR A 224 -22.28 -18.26 -7.72
CA THR A 224 -21.29 -19.28 -8.04
C THR A 224 -20.68 -19.81 -6.77
N GLU A 225 -20.87 -21.08 -6.61
CA GLU A 225 -20.46 -21.94 -5.53
C GLU A 225 -18.94 -22.12 -5.48
N ASN A 226 -18.48 -22.23 -4.26
CA ASN A 226 -17.18 -22.67 -3.83
C ASN A 226 -16.95 -24.14 -4.23
N LYS A 227 -15.89 -24.42 -4.99
CA LYS A 227 -15.34 -25.80 -5.07
C LYS A 227 -13.85 -25.76 -4.82
N ASN A 228 -13.54 -26.37 -3.69
CA ASN A 228 -12.21 -26.87 -3.34
C ASN A 228 -11.59 -27.64 -4.52
N ASN A 229 -10.33 -27.35 -4.80
CA ASN A 229 -9.48 -28.35 -5.45
C ASN A 229 -8.10 -28.37 -4.81
N THR A 230 -7.93 -29.42 -4.05
CA THR A 230 -6.68 -29.98 -3.53
C THR A 230 -6.04 -30.80 -4.65
N GLN A 231 -4.75 -30.70 -4.83
CA GLN A 231 -3.75 -31.53 -5.55
C GLN A 231 -2.86 -30.63 -6.41
N ASN A 232 -1.54 -30.70 -6.43
CA ASN A 232 -0.70 -31.88 -6.35
C ASN A 232 0.76 -31.45 -6.08
N VAL A 233 1.40 -32.13 -5.20
CA VAL A 233 2.85 -32.14 -4.97
C VAL A 233 3.51 -32.81 -6.17
N SER A 234 4.42 -32.14 -6.86
CA SER A 234 5.30 -32.79 -7.81
C SER A 234 6.73 -32.63 -7.35
N SER A 235 7.25 -33.75 -6.91
CA SER A 235 8.63 -34.02 -6.57
C SER A 235 9.53 -33.92 -7.79
N ASN A 236 10.52 -33.01 -7.77
CA ASN A 236 11.62 -33.02 -8.74
C ASN A 236 12.84 -33.69 -8.11
N LYS A 237 13.15 -34.84 -8.68
CA LYS A 237 14.33 -35.66 -8.39
C LYS A 237 15.60 -34.91 -8.76
N THR A 238 16.50 -34.82 -7.81
CA THR A 238 17.90 -34.47 -7.96
C THR A 238 18.62 -35.55 -8.77
N ASN A 239 19.20 -35.21 -9.89
CA ASN A 239 20.10 -36.08 -10.62
C ASN A 239 21.55 -35.69 -10.28
N THR A 240 22.19 -36.48 -9.44
CA THR A 240 23.60 -36.39 -9.13
C THR A 240 24.35 -37.27 -10.16
N GLN A 241 25.10 -36.65 -11.05
CA GLN A 241 26.14 -37.39 -11.77
C GLN A 241 27.51 -36.95 -11.23
N ALA A 242 28.12 -37.89 -10.57
CA ALA A 242 29.54 -37.87 -10.29
C ALA A 242 30.31 -38.24 -11.57
N SER A 243 31.28 -37.46 -11.95
CA SER A 243 32.32 -37.86 -12.92
C SER A 243 33.67 -37.67 -12.26
N ASN A 244 34.20 -38.76 -11.81
CA ASN A 244 35.63 -38.93 -11.58
C ASN A 244 36.35 -39.00 -12.94
N LYS A 245 37.39 -38.21 -13.13
CA LYS A 245 38.64 -38.66 -13.81
C LYS A 245 39.78 -37.67 -13.59
N ASN A 246 40.83 -38.21 -13.02
CA ASN A 246 42.24 -37.82 -13.00
C ASN A 246 42.61 -36.42 -12.53
#